data_56e01633145bf90b7026f576a1f3987e
#
_entry.id   56e01633145bf90b7026f576a1f3987e
#
_cell.length_a   1.000
_cell.length_b   1.000
_cell.length_c   1.000
_cell.angle_alpha   90.00
_cell.angle_beta   90.00
_cell.angle_gamma   90.00
#
_symmetry.space_group_name_H-M   'P 1'
#
loop_
_entity.id
_entity.type
_entity.pdbx_description
1 polymer ?
#
loop_
_entity_poly.entity_id
_entity_poly.type
_entity_poly.pdbx_seq_one_letter_code
_entity_poly.pdbx_strand_id
1 'polypeptide(L)'
;MTHNISLIFFVYPDHKGSEEPITTCRESSTKSKSIYSHWGQGICTHFFIIAFFLKFGPEELIFHYVHNIIKTIKCTSYFISSQEYQDKMRKYILAFDQGTTSSRAIVFDRQGRPVASARKEFTQLFPRPGWVEHRPEEIWSTQAGVALEALTSAAIDSSEIEAIGITNQRETVVVWNRLTGKPVYRAIVWQDRRTSDYCDQLKKDGYSQTICEKTGLIIDAYFSASKIKWILDNVSGARKLADKGQLAFGTVDSWLIWNLTKGKLHITDVTNACRTMLFNIHTMKWDEDLLRIFNIPEGILPEVCSSSEVYAHTAGNFSSPVAIGGIAGDQQAALFGQMCTEEGMVKNTYGTGCFLMMNTGTKPVRSANRLLTTVAWQIGTEVVYALEGSIFIAGAVVQWLRDGLGIIKKSADIEKLAARVKSSEGVHFVPAFAGLGAPYWNQHARGIITGLTRGSTAAHIARAALESIAFQSLEVIRAMEKDSGLHISELRVDGGASVNNKLMQFQADLLQARVVRQLITETTALGAACLAGLATGFWSGPEEIRKQWRADNTFSPQTGEKERDILIRGWERAVHTAQAYTEKENKYE
;
A
#
# COMPACT_ATOMS: atom_id res chain seq x y z
N MET A 1 -74.58 -12.27 -0.34
CA MET A 1 -73.96 -13.57 -0.04
C MET A 1 -72.54 -13.27 0.41
N THR A 2 -72.32 -13.31 1.73
CA THR A 2 -71.04 -13.07 2.35
C THR A 2 -70.27 -14.38 2.36
N HIS A 3 -69.23 -14.48 1.52
CA HIS A 3 -68.32 -15.61 1.58
C HIS A 3 -67.20 -15.29 2.54
N ASN A 4 -67.15 -16.04 3.62
CA ASN A 4 -66.03 -16.03 4.56
C ASN A 4 -64.86 -16.83 3.97
N ILE A 5 -63.78 -16.18 3.66
CA ILE A 5 -62.54 -16.84 3.26
C ILE A 5 -61.65 -16.90 4.51
N SER A 6 -61.38 -18.10 4.99
CA SER A 6 -60.41 -18.36 6.03
C SER A 6 -59.07 -18.66 5.43
N LEU A 7 -58.07 -17.80 5.66
CA LEU A 7 -56.67 -18.04 5.28
C LEU A 7 -55.98 -18.77 6.44
N ILE A 8 -55.47 -19.95 6.16
CA ILE A 8 -54.63 -20.74 7.08
C ILE A 8 -53.18 -20.50 6.73
N PHE A 9 -52.41 -19.95 7.67
CA PHE A 9 -50.97 -19.82 7.54
C PHE A 9 -50.28 -20.98 8.25
N PHE A 10 -49.42 -21.70 7.51
CA PHE A 10 -48.47 -22.66 8.10
C PHE A 10 -47.13 -21.97 8.33
N VAL A 11 -46.70 -21.88 9.56
CA VAL A 11 -45.32 -21.49 9.90
C VAL A 11 -44.57 -22.77 10.22
N TYR A 12 -43.57 -23.12 9.42
CA TYR A 12 -42.67 -24.22 9.75
C TYR A 12 -41.50 -23.65 10.53
N PRO A 13 -41.24 -24.13 11.75
CA PRO A 13 -39.98 -23.88 12.40
C PRO A 13 -38.94 -24.90 11.92
N ASP A 14 -37.79 -24.44 11.52
CA ASP A 14 -36.64 -25.29 11.27
C ASP A 14 -36.13 -25.90 12.60
N HIS A 15 -36.00 -27.20 12.57
CA HIS A 15 -35.24 -28.12 13.41
C HIS A 15 -35.92 -28.98 14.48
N LYS A 16 -35.88 -30.26 14.14
CA LYS A 16 -35.76 -31.47 14.99
C LYS A 16 -36.80 -31.73 16.06
N GLY A 17 -37.66 -32.68 15.70
CA GLY A 17 -38.03 -33.81 16.55
C GLY A 17 -38.92 -33.48 17.74
N SER A 18 -40.26 -33.45 17.49
CA SER A 18 -41.33 -34.02 18.30
C SER A 18 -42.68 -33.62 17.71
N GLU A 19 -43.49 -34.60 17.41
CA GLU A 19 -44.88 -34.42 17.00
C GLU A 19 -45.70 -33.96 18.20
N GLU A 20 -46.19 -32.72 18.13
CA GLU A 20 -47.35 -32.32 18.93
C GLU A 20 -48.33 -31.50 18.06
N PRO A 21 -49.67 -31.61 18.33
CA PRO A 21 -50.69 -31.17 17.35
C PRO A 21 -50.91 -29.65 17.42
N ILE A 22 -51.13 -29.10 16.22
CA ILE A 22 -51.37 -27.69 15.97
C ILE A 22 -52.73 -27.26 16.52
N THR A 23 -52.70 -26.29 17.44
CA THR A 23 -53.90 -25.67 17.98
C THR A 23 -54.41 -24.58 17.04
N THR A 24 -55.62 -24.69 16.56
CA THR A 24 -56.32 -23.69 15.73
C THR A 24 -56.75 -22.52 16.58
N CYS A 25 -56.21 -21.31 16.35
CA CYS A 25 -56.81 -20.09 16.91
C CYS A 25 -57.88 -19.53 15.97
N ARG A 26 -59.11 -19.50 16.42
CA ARG A 26 -60.21 -18.76 15.85
C ARG A 26 -60.23 -17.37 16.46
N GLU A 27 -59.97 -16.32 15.67
CA GLU A 27 -60.22 -14.95 16.11
C GLU A 27 -61.52 -14.42 15.54
N SER A 28 -62.39 -14.03 16.45
CA SER A 28 -63.57 -13.23 16.20
C SER A 28 -63.20 -11.75 16.11
N SER A 29 -63.81 -11.05 15.17
CA SER A 29 -63.67 -9.62 14.90
C SER A 29 -63.89 -8.79 16.16
N THR A 30 -62.84 -8.16 16.71
CA THR A 30 -62.80 -6.81 17.31
C THR A 30 -61.51 -6.65 18.12
N LYS A 31 -60.76 -5.67 17.76
CA LYS A 31 -59.56 -5.07 18.39
C LYS A 31 -58.21 -5.34 17.70
N SER A 32 -58.02 -4.59 16.63
CA SER A 32 -56.69 -4.34 16.08
C SER A 32 -56.00 -3.27 16.93
N LYS A 33 -55.22 -3.64 17.92
CA LYS A 33 -54.13 -2.81 18.48
C LYS A 33 -53.22 -3.72 19.34
N SER A 34 -51.97 -3.85 18.88
CA SER A 34 -50.84 -4.42 19.59
C SER A 34 -50.21 -5.70 18.99
N ILE A 35 -49.71 -5.65 17.77
CA ILE A 35 -48.64 -6.53 17.27
C ILE A 35 -47.78 -5.72 16.31
N TYR A 36 -47.19 -4.62 16.75
CA TYR A 36 -46.29 -3.81 15.91
C TYR A 36 -45.04 -3.47 16.66
N SER A 37 -44.28 -4.42 17.13
CA SER A 37 -43.00 -4.09 17.74
C SER A 37 -41.79 -4.91 17.32
N HIS A 38 -41.88 -5.82 16.32
CA HIS A 38 -40.72 -6.67 15.98
C HIS A 38 -40.53 -7.03 14.50
N TRP A 39 -40.98 -6.19 13.54
CA TRP A 39 -40.68 -6.45 12.12
C TRP A 39 -40.14 -5.19 11.43
N GLY A 40 -39.00 -5.31 10.74
CA GLY A 40 -38.34 -4.19 10.07
C GLY A 40 -39.19 -3.61 8.93
N GLN A 41 -39.04 -2.32 8.67
CA GLN A 41 -39.85 -1.48 7.78
C GLN A 41 -40.00 -1.96 6.31
N GLY A 42 -39.14 -2.87 5.83
CA GLY A 42 -39.16 -3.34 4.43
C GLY A 42 -40.26 -4.34 4.08
N ILE A 43 -40.77 -5.11 5.05
CA ILE A 43 -41.77 -6.18 4.82
C ILE A 43 -43.21 -5.62 4.88
N CYS A 44 -43.41 -4.52 5.61
CA CYS A 44 -44.75 -3.91 5.77
C CYS A 44 -45.36 -3.35 4.47
N THR A 45 -44.56 -2.80 3.57
CA THR A 45 -45.06 -2.14 2.36
C THR A 45 -45.66 -3.12 1.35
N HIS A 46 -45.17 -4.32 1.27
CA HIS A 46 -45.66 -5.34 0.35
C HIS A 46 -46.96 -6.03 0.83
N PHE A 47 -47.14 -6.17 2.14
CA PHE A 47 -48.36 -6.71 2.72
C PHE A 47 -49.58 -5.78 2.54
N PHE A 48 -49.37 -4.47 2.60
CA PHE A 48 -50.42 -3.47 2.40
C PHE A 48 -50.95 -3.45 0.95
N ILE A 49 -50.07 -3.66 -0.02
CA ILE A 49 -50.43 -3.70 -1.45
C ILE A 49 -51.30 -4.96 -1.76
N ILE A 50 -50.98 -6.11 -1.17
CA ILE A 50 -51.72 -7.36 -1.37
C ILE A 50 -53.14 -7.25 -0.80
N ALA A 51 -53.33 -6.63 0.35
CA ALA A 51 -54.65 -6.44 0.97
C ALA A 51 -55.56 -5.49 0.15
N PHE A 52 -55.00 -4.54 -0.58
CA PHE A 52 -55.73 -3.57 -1.40
C PHE A 52 -56.25 -4.16 -2.74
N PHE A 53 -55.50 -5.09 -3.35
CA PHE A 53 -55.86 -5.69 -4.64
C PHE A 53 -56.82 -6.86 -4.54
N LEU A 54 -56.94 -7.52 -3.40
CA LEU A 54 -57.90 -8.61 -3.19
C LEU A 54 -59.37 -8.15 -3.17
N LYS A 55 -59.62 -6.84 -3.20
CA LYS A 55 -60.97 -6.27 -3.10
C LYS A 55 -61.69 -6.09 -4.44
N PHE A 56 -60.97 -6.19 -5.59
CA PHE A 56 -61.50 -5.86 -6.91
C PHE A 56 -60.78 -6.64 -8.04
N GLY A 57 -61.20 -7.90 -8.39
CA GLY A 57 -60.71 -8.56 -9.59
C GLY A 57 -61.20 -10.00 -9.81
N PRO A 58 -61.25 -10.52 -11.04
CA PRO A 58 -61.64 -11.90 -11.37
C PRO A 58 -60.61 -12.92 -10.82
N GLU A 59 -61.11 -14.05 -10.37
CA GLU A 59 -60.35 -15.06 -9.59
C GLU A 59 -59.07 -15.59 -10.28
N GLU A 60 -58.99 -15.69 -11.59
CA GLU A 60 -57.81 -16.20 -12.32
C GLU A 60 -56.63 -15.24 -12.31
N LEU A 61 -56.85 -13.93 -12.31
CA LEU A 61 -55.78 -12.92 -12.23
C LEU A 61 -55.12 -12.87 -10.85
N ILE A 62 -55.90 -13.12 -9.81
CA ILE A 62 -55.43 -13.16 -8.43
C ILE A 62 -54.47 -14.34 -8.22
N PHE A 63 -54.79 -15.52 -8.78
CA PHE A 63 -53.99 -16.72 -8.64
C PHE A 63 -52.60 -16.55 -9.32
N HIS A 64 -52.59 -15.93 -10.51
CA HIS A 64 -51.34 -15.70 -11.25
C HIS A 64 -50.46 -14.64 -10.56
N TYR A 65 -51.07 -13.62 -9.99
CA TYR A 65 -50.36 -12.56 -9.25
C TYR A 65 -49.79 -13.05 -7.91
N VAL A 66 -50.56 -13.82 -7.14
CA VAL A 66 -50.13 -14.44 -5.88
C VAL A 66 -49.02 -15.46 -6.14
N HIS A 67 -49.10 -16.27 -7.21
CA HIS A 67 -48.06 -17.22 -7.59
C HIS A 67 -46.75 -16.52 -7.94
N ASN A 68 -46.80 -15.42 -8.70
CA ASN A 68 -45.59 -14.63 -9.03
C ASN A 68 -44.99 -13.89 -7.81
N ILE A 69 -45.83 -13.41 -6.89
CA ILE A 69 -45.38 -12.80 -5.65
C ILE A 69 -44.71 -13.84 -4.74
N ILE A 70 -45.29 -15.03 -4.59
CA ILE A 70 -44.69 -16.12 -3.80
C ILE A 70 -43.36 -16.56 -4.44
N LYS A 71 -43.29 -16.62 -5.77
CA LYS A 71 -42.08 -16.94 -6.50
C LYS A 71 -40.99 -15.86 -6.30
N THR A 72 -41.38 -14.59 -6.33
CA THR A 72 -40.49 -13.44 -6.06
C THR A 72 -40.00 -13.44 -4.60
N ILE A 73 -40.89 -13.67 -3.63
CA ILE A 73 -40.56 -13.77 -2.21
C ILE A 73 -39.62 -14.97 -1.96
N LYS A 74 -39.89 -16.14 -2.57
CA LYS A 74 -39.02 -17.30 -2.48
C LYS A 74 -37.65 -17.04 -3.13
N CYS A 75 -37.59 -16.38 -4.29
CA CYS A 75 -36.33 -15.98 -4.90
C CYS A 75 -35.59 -14.96 -4.04
N THR A 76 -36.26 -13.96 -3.47
CA THR A 76 -35.66 -12.92 -2.64
C THR A 76 -35.19 -13.49 -1.29
N SER A 77 -35.97 -14.36 -0.64
CA SER A 77 -35.56 -15.02 0.60
C SER A 77 -34.43 -16.03 0.38
N TYR A 78 -34.44 -16.74 -0.76
CA TYR A 78 -33.32 -17.61 -1.14
C TYR A 78 -32.04 -16.80 -1.44
N PHE A 79 -32.18 -15.63 -2.08
CA PHE A 79 -31.09 -14.73 -2.36
C PHE A 79 -30.53 -14.08 -1.07
N ILE A 80 -31.41 -13.63 -0.16
CA ILE A 80 -31.04 -13.06 1.14
C ILE A 80 -30.41 -14.14 2.03
N SER A 81 -30.98 -15.35 2.09
CA SER A 81 -30.40 -16.44 2.88
C SER A 81 -29.07 -16.97 2.29
N SER A 82 -28.91 -16.96 0.97
CA SER A 82 -27.64 -17.32 0.33
C SER A 82 -26.59 -16.25 0.53
N GLN A 83 -26.97 -14.98 0.56
CA GLN A 83 -26.06 -13.86 0.82
C GLN A 83 -25.62 -13.82 2.30
N GLU A 84 -26.56 -13.93 3.25
CA GLU A 84 -26.23 -14.07 4.67
C GLU A 84 -25.41 -15.33 4.99
N TYR A 85 -25.64 -16.42 4.26
CA TYR A 85 -24.84 -17.64 4.39
C TYR A 85 -23.43 -17.45 3.80
N GLN A 86 -23.31 -16.75 2.67
CA GLN A 86 -22.01 -16.40 2.08
C GLN A 86 -21.25 -15.38 2.93
N ASP A 87 -21.92 -14.37 3.48
CA ASP A 87 -21.32 -13.40 4.41
C ASP A 87 -20.81 -14.06 5.71
N LYS A 88 -21.45 -15.14 6.17
CA LYS A 88 -20.95 -15.96 7.28
C LYS A 88 -19.75 -16.84 6.93
N MET A 89 -19.53 -17.12 5.65
CA MET A 89 -18.42 -17.95 5.17
C MET A 89 -17.13 -17.17 4.94
N ARG A 90 -17.20 -15.90 4.52
CA ARG A 90 -16.04 -15.08 4.16
C ARG A 90 -15.50 -14.36 5.39
N LYS A 91 -14.36 -14.83 5.89
CA LYS A 91 -13.80 -14.44 7.20
C LYS A 91 -12.47 -13.73 7.09
N TYR A 92 -11.85 -13.72 5.91
CA TYR A 92 -10.48 -13.29 5.75
C TYR A 92 -10.26 -12.41 4.52
N ILE A 93 -9.23 -11.58 4.59
CA ILE A 93 -8.65 -10.88 3.44
C ILE A 93 -7.26 -11.46 3.16
N LEU A 94 -6.98 -11.75 1.90
CA LEU A 94 -5.66 -12.19 1.45
C LEU A 94 -4.89 -11.02 0.87
N ALA A 95 -3.75 -10.67 1.47
CA ALA A 95 -2.88 -9.63 0.96
C ALA A 95 -1.69 -10.24 0.19
N PHE A 96 -1.43 -9.73 -1.01
CA PHE A 96 -0.21 -9.94 -1.77
C PHE A 96 0.74 -8.78 -1.47
N ASP A 97 1.94 -9.10 -1.00
CA ASP A 97 3.01 -8.13 -0.76
C ASP A 97 4.21 -8.52 -1.64
N GLN A 98 4.27 -7.93 -2.83
CA GLN A 98 5.30 -8.22 -3.81
C GLN A 98 6.45 -7.21 -3.66
N GLY A 99 7.42 -7.54 -2.81
CA GLY A 99 8.60 -6.72 -2.56
C GLY A 99 9.68 -6.86 -3.63
N THR A 100 10.80 -6.14 -3.44
CA THR A 100 11.92 -6.14 -4.40
C THR A 100 12.66 -7.49 -4.42
N THR A 101 12.78 -8.17 -3.30
CA THR A 101 13.58 -9.40 -3.19
C THR A 101 12.77 -10.66 -2.94
N SER A 102 11.50 -10.51 -2.59
CA SER A 102 10.63 -11.64 -2.24
C SER A 102 9.16 -11.32 -2.47
N SER A 103 8.40 -12.36 -2.79
CA SER A 103 6.94 -12.35 -2.76
C SER A 103 6.46 -12.84 -1.41
N ARG A 104 5.40 -12.24 -0.88
CA ARG A 104 4.75 -12.62 0.37
C ARG A 104 3.24 -12.65 0.19
N ALA A 105 2.59 -13.54 0.91
CA ALA A 105 1.14 -13.55 1.05
C ALA A 105 0.79 -13.64 2.54
N ILE A 106 -0.17 -12.83 2.98
CA ILE A 106 -0.63 -12.77 4.36
C ILE A 106 -2.15 -12.80 4.37
N VAL A 107 -2.71 -13.67 5.21
CA VAL A 107 -4.14 -13.76 5.45
C VAL A 107 -4.46 -12.99 6.73
N PHE A 108 -5.39 -12.04 6.65
CA PHE A 108 -5.84 -11.24 7.78
C PHE A 108 -7.28 -11.59 8.17
N ASP A 109 -7.54 -11.67 9.48
CA ASP A 109 -8.90 -11.78 10.01
C ASP A 109 -9.60 -10.41 10.10
N ARG A 110 -10.87 -10.42 10.50
CA ARG A 110 -11.65 -9.18 10.63
C ARG A 110 -11.09 -8.20 11.68
N GLN A 111 -10.27 -8.67 12.62
CA GLN A 111 -9.55 -7.85 13.59
C GLN A 111 -8.22 -7.30 13.04
N GLY A 112 -7.93 -7.51 11.75
CA GLY A 112 -6.68 -7.09 11.11
C GLY A 112 -5.46 -7.87 11.57
N ARG A 113 -5.64 -9.02 12.26
CA ARG A 113 -4.53 -9.86 12.75
C ARG A 113 -4.08 -10.82 11.65
N PRO A 114 -2.77 -10.99 11.43
CA PRO A 114 -2.27 -11.99 10.53
C PRO A 114 -2.52 -13.39 11.11
N VAL A 115 -3.25 -14.24 10.38
CA VAL A 115 -3.57 -15.62 10.76
C VAL A 115 -2.72 -16.64 10.03
N ALA A 116 -2.22 -16.29 8.84
CA ALA A 116 -1.29 -17.10 8.06
C ALA A 116 -0.38 -16.21 7.23
N SER A 117 0.82 -16.67 6.96
CA SER A 117 1.74 -16.00 6.03
C SER A 117 2.69 -16.99 5.38
N ALA A 118 3.05 -16.72 4.14
CA ALA A 118 4.12 -17.41 3.44
C ALA A 118 4.99 -16.40 2.68
N ARG A 119 6.28 -16.71 2.52
CA ARG A 119 7.25 -15.85 1.85
C ARG A 119 8.21 -16.69 1.02
N LYS A 120 8.55 -16.19 -0.17
CA LYS A 120 9.55 -16.80 -1.04
C LYS A 120 10.40 -15.73 -1.70
N GLU A 121 11.71 -15.90 -1.64
CA GLU A 121 12.65 -15.06 -2.38
C GLU A 121 12.67 -15.48 -3.85
N PHE A 122 13.01 -14.54 -4.74
CA PHE A 122 13.19 -14.77 -6.16
C PHE A 122 14.49 -14.17 -6.68
N THR A 123 14.91 -14.61 -7.86
CA THR A 123 16.22 -14.32 -8.42
C THR A 123 16.38 -12.84 -8.76
N GLN A 124 17.44 -12.22 -8.22
CA GLN A 124 17.89 -10.89 -8.60
C GLN A 124 18.94 -11.01 -9.71
N LEU A 125 18.81 -10.25 -10.80
CA LEU A 125 19.70 -10.31 -11.95
C LEU A 125 20.45 -8.97 -12.10
N PHE A 126 21.78 -9.04 -12.23
CA PHE A 126 22.67 -7.90 -12.38
C PHE A 126 23.51 -8.05 -13.66
N PRO A 127 22.90 -7.88 -14.86
CA PRO A 127 23.57 -8.22 -16.13
C PRO A 127 24.75 -7.29 -16.49
N ARG A 128 24.75 -6.07 -15.95
CA ARG A 128 25.83 -5.07 -16.11
C ARG A 128 25.91 -4.20 -14.85
N PRO A 129 27.01 -3.47 -14.60
CA PRO A 129 27.07 -2.50 -13.52
C PRO A 129 25.92 -1.50 -13.59
N GLY A 130 25.19 -1.32 -12.47
CA GLY A 130 24.03 -0.43 -12.37
C GLY A 130 22.72 -0.97 -12.99
N TRP A 131 22.73 -2.15 -13.62
CA TRP A 131 21.52 -2.79 -14.13
C TRP A 131 20.94 -3.76 -13.11
N VAL A 132 19.63 -3.67 -12.91
CA VAL A 132 18.89 -4.56 -11.99
C VAL A 132 17.62 -5.04 -12.68
N GLU A 133 17.47 -6.36 -12.79
CA GLU A 133 16.37 -6.99 -13.51
C GLU A 133 15.76 -8.15 -12.73
N HIS A 134 14.46 -8.40 -12.97
CA HIS A 134 13.76 -9.59 -12.49
C HIS A 134 13.14 -10.35 -13.67
N ARG A 135 12.82 -11.63 -13.47
CA ARG A 135 11.99 -12.41 -14.40
C ARG A 135 10.52 -12.20 -14.05
N PRO A 136 9.68 -11.59 -14.94
CA PRO A 136 8.28 -11.37 -14.62
C PRO A 136 7.51 -12.66 -14.31
N GLU A 137 7.88 -13.75 -14.97
CA GLU A 137 7.27 -15.07 -14.73
C GLU A 137 7.59 -15.59 -13.32
N GLU A 138 8.80 -15.30 -12.80
CA GLU A 138 9.20 -15.69 -11.45
C GLU A 138 8.48 -14.85 -10.39
N ILE A 139 8.29 -13.54 -10.64
CA ILE A 139 7.44 -12.68 -9.81
C ILE A 139 6.04 -13.27 -9.68
N TRP A 140 5.40 -13.62 -10.80
CA TRP A 140 4.07 -14.23 -10.79
C TRP A 140 4.04 -15.59 -10.10
N SER A 141 4.93 -16.50 -10.48
CA SER A 141 4.91 -17.87 -9.96
C SER A 141 5.20 -17.95 -8.46
N THR A 142 6.10 -17.09 -7.97
CA THR A 142 6.38 -17.02 -6.53
C THR A 142 5.22 -16.40 -5.77
N GLN A 143 4.59 -15.34 -6.30
CA GLN A 143 3.44 -14.70 -5.65
C GLN A 143 2.22 -15.65 -5.58
N ALA A 144 1.91 -16.34 -6.68
CA ALA A 144 0.85 -17.35 -6.69
C ALA A 144 1.16 -18.52 -5.76
N GLY A 145 2.42 -18.97 -5.72
CA GLY A 145 2.87 -20.05 -4.85
C GLY A 145 2.70 -19.73 -3.37
N VAL A 146 3.17 -18.56 -2.91
CA VAL A 146 3.05 -18.16 -1.50
C VAL A 146 1.59 -17.88 -1.10
N ALA A 147 0.73 -17.46 -2.04
CA ALA A 147 -0.69 -17.31 -1.76
C ALA A 147 -1.34 -18.65 -1.42
N LEU A 148 -1.08 -19.68 -2.23
CA LEU A 148 -1.60 -21.02 -1.97
C LEU A 148 -0.97 -21.65 -0.72
N GLU A 149 0.33 -21.45 -0.48
CA GLU A 149 1.03 -21.91 0.71
C GLU A 149 0.45 -21.29 1.99
N ALA A 150 0.17 -19.99 2.01
CA ALA A 150 -0.44 -19.33 3.16
C ALA A 150 -1.83 -19.89 3.48
N LEU A 151 -2.67 -20.10 2.47
CA LEU A 151 -4.01 -20.68 2.63
C LEU A 151 -3.91 -22.14 3.14
N THR A 152 -3.05 -22.93 2.52
CA THR A 152 -2.89 -24.35 2.88
C THR A 152 -2.36 -24.53 4.30
N SER A 153 -1.39 -23.69 4.71
CA SER A 153 -0.78 -23.76 6.06
C SER A 153 -1.77 -23.50 7.18
N ALA A 154 -2.81 -22.71 6.91
CA ALA A 154 -3.87 -22.40 7.88
C ALA A 154 -5.15 -23.24 7.65
N ALA A 155 -5.15 -24.17 6.70
CA ALA A 155 -6.34 -24.94 6.30
C ALA A 155 -7.55 -24.04 5.94
N ILE A 156 -7.28 -22.89 5.29
CA ILE A 156 -8.30 -21.94 4.82
C ILE A 156 -8.62 -22.25 3.35
N ASP A 157 -9.90 -22.45 3.05
CA ASP A 157 -10.36 -22.55 1.65
C ASP A 157 -10.52 -21.14 1.03
N SER A 158 -10.28 -21.03 -0.28
CA SER A 158 -10.41 -19.74 -0.97
C SER A 158 -11.82 -19.17 -0.96
N SER A 159 -12.85 -19.97 -0.72
CA SER A 159 -14.24 -19.50 -0.51
C SER A 159 -14.41 -18.73 0.80
N GLU A 160 -13.48 -18.87 1.75
CA GLU A 160 -13.45 -18.09 3.00
C GLU A 160 -12.75 -16.73 2.84
N ILE A 161 -12.15 -16.48 1.68
CA ILE A 161 -11.48 -15.21 1.37
C ILE A 161 -12.49 -14.26 0.74
N GLU A 162 -12.70 -13.11 1.38
CA GLU A 162 -13.57 -12.04 0.86
C GLU A 162 -12.94 -11.36 -0.34
N ALA A 163 -11.69 -10.91 -0.19
CA ALA A 163 -11.00 -10.21 -1.26
C ALA A 163 -9.47 -10.39 -1.19
N ILE A 164 -8.83 -10.10 -2.32
CA ILE A 164 -7.37 -9.94 -2.44
C ILE A 164 -7.05 -8.45 -2.48
N GLY A 165 -6.12 -8.02 -1.61
CA GLY A 165 -5.43 -6.74 -1.70
C GLY A 165 -4.02 -6.93 -2.24
N ILE A 166 -3.57 -6.06 -3.14
CA ILE A 166 -2.26 -6.13 -3.80
C ILE A 166 -1.45 -4.91 -3.43
N THR A 167 -0.26 -5.14 -2.88
CA THR A 167 0.77 -4.12 -2.74
C THR A 167 2.06 -4.62 -3.39
N ASN A 168 2.84 -3.70 -3.93
CA ASN A 168 4.00 -4.05 -4.76
C ASN A 168 5.13 -3.02 -4.65
N GLN A 169 6.35 -3.49 -4.94
CA GLN A 169 7.47 -2.62 -5.27
C GLN A 169 7.07 -1.68 -6.40
N ARG A 170 7.22 -0.37 -6.18
CA ARG A 170 6.78 0.64 -7.15
C ARG A 170 7.78 0.78 -8.30
N GLU A 171 7.42 1.45 -9.37
CA GLU A 171 8.23 1.90 -10.51
C GLU A 171 8.90 0.80 -11.35
N THR A 172 8.90 -0.45 -10.90
CA THR A 172 9.42 -1.60 -11.65
C THR A 172 8.54 -1.86 -12.88
N VAL A 173 9.17 -1.96 -14.06
CA VAL A 173 8.50 -1.98 -15.36
C VAL A 173 8.43 -3.39 -15.91
N VAL A 174 7.23 -3.82 -16.29
CA VAL A 174 6.99 -5.02 -17.09
C VAL A 174 6.33 -4.62 -18.40
N VAL A 175 6.82 -5.13 -19.53
CA VAL A 175 6.20 -4.97 -20.86
C VAL A 175 5.96 -6.35 -21.45
N TRP A 176 4.74 -6.64 -21.86
CA TRP A 176 4.37 -7.94 -22.42
C TRP A 176 3.49 -7.83 -23.66
N ASN A 177 3.48 -8.88 -24.45
CA ASN A 177 2.61 -8.98 -25.63
C ASN A 177 1.19 -9.38 -25.18
N ARG A 178 0.18 -8.58 -25.53
CA ARG A 178 -1.24 -8.81 -25.15
C ARG A 178 -1.80 -10.11 -25.69
N LEU A 179 -1.35 -10.56 -26.88
CA LEU A 179 -1.88 -11.75 -27.53
C LEU A 179 -1.33 -13.04 -26.92
N THR A 180 -0.06 -13.01 -26.53
CA THR A 180 0.63 -14.21 -26.01
C THR A 180 0.74 -14.25 -24.50
N GLY A 181 0.52 -13.12 -23.82
CA GLY A 181 0.75 -12.94 -22.39
C GLY A 181 2.23 -13.00 -21.99
N LYS A 182 3.17 -13.06 -22.94
CA LYS A 182 4.60 -13.23 -22.66
C LYS A 182 5.31 -11.87 -22.54
N PRO A 183 6.14 -11.66 -21.52
CA PRO A 183 7.01 -10.50 -21.43
C PRO A 183 7.94 -10.42 -22.64
N VAL A 184 8.15 -9.21 -23.18
CA VAL A 184 9.07 -8.98 -24.30
C VAL A 184 10.50 -8.76 -23.81
N TYR A 185 10.65 -8.43 -22.55
CA TYR A 185 11.93 -8.24 -21.85
C TYR A 185 11.76 -8.58 -20.36
N ARG A 186 12.87 -8.69 -19.65
CA ARG A 186 12.87 -8.81 -18.19
C ARG A 186 12.30 -7.55 -17.55
N ALA A 187 11.74 -7.66 -16.36
CA ALA A 187 11.30 -6.50 -15.60
C ALA A 187 12.52 -5.64 -15.22
N ILE A 188 12.48 -4.34 -15.57
CA ILE A 188 13.53 -3.39 -15.19
C ILE A 188 13.14 -2.79 -13.84
N VAL A 189 13.96 -3.05 -12.82
CA VAL A 189 13.67 -2.73 -11.42
C VAL A 189 13.86 -1.23 -11.16
N TRP A 190 13.19 -0.70 -10.15
CA TRP A 190 13.27 0.70 -9.72
C TRP A 190 14.71 1.14 -9.35
N GLN A 191 15.57 0.21 -8.93
CA GLN A 191 16.98 0.46 -8.59
C GLN A 191 17.89 0.59 -9.81
N ASP A 192 17.40 0.21 -11.01
CA ASP A 192 18.19 0.20 -12.26
C ASP A 192 18.57 1.62 -12.69
N ARG A 193 19.81 1.78 -13.15
CA ARG A 193 20.39 3.08 -13.53
C ARG A 193 20.74 3.19 -15.02
N ARG A 194 20.35 2.19 -15.86
CA ARG A 194 20.67 2.19 -17.30
C ARG A 194 20.17 3.40 -18.08
N THR A 195 19.16 4.10 -17.56
CA THR A 195 18.54 5.26 -18.19
C THR A 195 18.98 6.59 -17.60
N SER A 196 20.02 6.62 -16.74
CA SER A 196 20.47 7.84 -16.07
C SER A 196 20.92 8.91 -17.08
N ASP A 197 21.68 8.54 -18.13
CA ASP A 197 22.15 9.48 -19.15
C ASP A 197 20.98 10.13 -19.89
N TYR A 198 19.93 9.35 -20.20
CA TYR A 198 18.72 9.87 -20.82
C TYR A 198 17.97 10.85 -19.88
N CYS A 199 17.90 10.54 -18.59
CA CYS A 199 17.33 11.45 -17.61
C CYS A 199 18.12 12.75 -17.50
N ASP A 200 19.45 12.70 -17.54
CA ASP A 200 20.30 13.89 -17.52
C ASP A 200 20.17 14.71 -18.81
N GLN A 201 19.95 14.07 -19.95
CA GLN A 201 19.63 14.77 -21.20
C GLN A 201 18.29 15.52 -21.08
N LEU A 202 17.23 14.90 -20.57
CA LEU A 202 15.94 15.57 -20.34
C LEU A 202 16.04 16.79 -19.42
N LYS A 203 16.90 16.73 -18.39
CA LYS A 203 17.18 17.89 -17.52
C LYS A 203 17.85 19.02 -18.29
N LYS A 204 18.84 18.71 -19.14
CA LYS A 204 19.52 19.68 -20.01
C LYS A 204 18.57 20.30 -21.04
N ASP A 205 17.63 19.52 -21.55
CA ASP A 205 16.60 19.96 -22.49
C ASP A 205 15.51 20.82 -21.83
N GLY A 206 15.58 21.04 -20.50
CA GLY A 206 14.70 21.95 -19.77
C GLY A 206 13.38 21.36 -19.30
N TYR A 207 13.17 20.03 -19.36
CA TYR A 207 11.89 19.41 -19.00
C TYR A 207 11.64 19.28 -17.48
N SER A 208 12.63 19.61 -16.63
CA SER A 208 12.53 19.42 -15.18
C SER A 208 11.31 20.08 -14.55
N GLN A 209 11.02 21.32 -14.93
CA GLN A 209 9.88 22.06 -14.39
C GLN A 209 8.55 21.43 -14.82
N THR A 210 8.39 21.17 -16.12
CA THR A 210 7.16 20.58 -16.68
C THR A 210 6.83 19.23 -16.04
N ILE A 211 7.82 18.34 -15.92
CA ILE A 211 7.63 17.03 -15.34
C ILE A 211 7.29 17.16 -13.85
N CYS A 212 8.01 17.98 -13.10
CA CYS A 212 7.75 18.20 -11.69
C CYS A 212 6.35 18.78 -11.43
N GLU A 213 5.93 19.76 -12.20
CA GLU A 213 4.61 20.40 -12.03
C GLU A 213 3.46 19.43 -12.31
N LYS A 214 3.56 18.59 -13.35
CA LYS A 214 2.51 17.65 -13.72
C LYS A 214 2.46 16.40 -12.84
N THR A 215 3.62 15.92 -12.39
CA THR A 215 3.75 14.61 -11.75
C THR A 215 4.09 14.65 -10.26
N GLY A 216 4.56 15.79 -9.75
CA GLY A 216 5.13 15.90 -8.41
C GLY A 216 6.51 15.22 -8.25
N LEU A 217 7.09 14.70 -9.33
CA LEU A 217 8.33 13.94 -9.33
C LEU A 217 9.49 14.75 -9.91
N ILE A 218 10.72 14.32 -9.61
CA ILE A 218 11.94 14.77 -10.28
C ILE A 218 12.27 13.86 -11.46
N ILE A 219 13.07 14.32 -12.42
CA ILE A 219 13.58 13.45 -13.50
C ILE A 219 14.67 12.55 -12.93
N ASP A 220 14.39 11.26 -12.83
CA ASP A 220 15.35 10.24 -12.38
C ASP A 220 15.05 8.88 -13.01
N ALA A 221 16.08 8.05 -13.19
CA ALA A 221 15.98 6.67 -13.66
C ALA A 221 15.17 5.76 -12.70
N TYR A 222 14.91 6.22 -11.49
CA TYR A 222 14.05 5.57 -10.49
C TYR A 222 12.65 5.31 -11.04
N PHE A 223 12.04 6.28 -11.74
CA PHE A 223 10.66 6.23 -12.21
C PHE A 223 10.49 5.46 -13.52
N SER A 224 9.26 5.04 -13.87
CA SER A 224 9.00 4.05 -14.92
C SER A 224 9.25 4.54 -16.36
N ALA A 225 8.93 5.81 -16.70
CA ALA A 225 8.89 6.28 -18.09
C ALA A 225 10.17 6.03 -18.88
N SER A 226 11.33 6.35 -18.29
CA SER A 226 12.62 6.17 -18.95
C SER A 226 12.93 4.68 -19.24
N LYS A 227 12.50 3.77 -18.35
CA LYS A 227 12.65 2.32 -18.50
C LYS A 227 11.73 1.76 -19.58
N ILE A 228 10.49 2.26 -19.66
CA ILE A 228 9.55 1.88 -20.75
C ILE A 228 10.14 2.30 -22.09
N LYS A 229 10.56 3.56 -22.21
CA LYS A 229 11.21 4.06 -23.43
C LYS A 229 12.40 3.20 -23.81
N TRP A 230 13.26 2.86 -22.84
CA TRP A 230 14.42 2.01 -23.09
C TRP A 230 14.02 0.65 -23.68
N ILE A 231 13.00 -0.02 -23.14
CA ILE A 231 12.51 -1.31 -23.68
C ILE A 231 12.03 -1.12 -25.13
N LEU A 232 11.21 -0.10 -25.38
CA LEU A 232 10.65 0.14 -26.70
C LEU A 232 11.74 0.43 -27.76
N ASP A 233 12.83 1.08 -27.38
CA ASP A 233 13.90 1.47 -28.29
C ASP A 233 14.99 0.41 -28.45
N ASN A 234 15.22 -0.44 -27.44
CA ASN A 234 16.36 -1.37 -27.44
C ASN A 234 15.98 -2.84 -27.63
N VAL A 235 14.70 -3.21 -27.44
CA VAL A 235 14.23 -4.58 -27.66
C VAL A 235 13.72 -4.71 -29.09
N SER A 236 14.31 -5.63 -29.84
CA SER A 236 13.99 -5.83 -31.27
C SER A 236 12.49 -6.05 -31.48
N GLY A 237 11.88 -5.24 -32.33
CA GLY A 237 10.46 -5.30 -32.67
C GLY A 237 9.50 -4.71 -31.65
N ALA A 238 9.95 -4.32 -30.44
CA ALA A 238 9.06 -3.83 -29.39
C ALA A 238 8.33 -2.54 -29.81
N ARG A 239 9.04 -1.56 -30.38
CA ARG A 239 8.45 -0.32 -30.89
C ARG A 239 7.32 -0.59 -31.88
N LYS A 240 7.59 -1.44 -32.89
CA LYS A 240 6.60 -1.82 -33.92
C LYS A 240 5.36 -2.52 -33.34
N LEU A 241 5.54 -3.34 -32.31
CA LEU A 241 4.42 -3.99 -31.61
C LEU A 241 3.63 -3.00 -30.75
N ALA A 242 4.31 -2.04 -30.11
CA ALA A 242 3.68 -0.98 -29.34
C ALA A 242 2.80 -0.07 -30.21
N ASP A 243 3.34 0.37 -31.37
CA ASP A 243 2.62 1.22 -32.33
C ASP A 243 1.38 0.53 -32.91
N LYS A 244 1.36 -0.82 -32.92
CA LYS A 244 0.19 -1.63 -33.31
C LYS A 244 -0.78 -1.92 -32.15
N GLY A 245 -0.54 -1.39 -30.94
CA GLY A 245 -1.34 -1.68 -29.75
C GLY A 245 -1.25 -3.13 -29.24
N GLN A 246 -0.22 -3.88 -29.67
CA GLN A 246 -0.04 -5.30 -29.31
C GLN A 246 0.75 -5.51 -28.03
N LEU A 247 1.30 -4.45 -27.45
CA LEU A 247 1.97 -4.50 -26.15
C LEU A 247 1.07 -3.95 -25.04
N ALA A 248 1.33 -4.43 -23.83
CA ALA A 248 0.87 -3.85 -22.59
C ALA A 248 2.10 -3.50 -21.74
N PHE A 249 2.03 -2.37 -21.10
CA PHE A 249 2.93 -1.96 -20.02
C PHE A 249 2.19 -2.05 -18.69
N GLY A 250 2.90 -2.40 -17.62
CA GLY A 250 2.41 -2.27 -16.26
C GLY A 250 3.55 -2.19 -15.26
N THR A 251 3.24 -1.62 -14.12
CA THR A 251 3.95 -1.87 -12.89
C THR A 251 3.61 -3.28 -12.38
N VAL A 252 4.20 -3.71 -11.29
CA VAL A 252 4.06 -5.11 -10.85
C VAL A 252 2.61 -5.48 -10.52
N ASP A 253 1.82 -4.56 -9.97
CA ASP A 253 0.37 -4.73 -9.73
C ASP A 253 -0.37 -5.14 -11.01
N SER A 254 -0.17 -4.38 -12.10
CA SER A 254 -0.79 -4.68 -13.40
C SER A 254 -0.42 -6.07 -13.91
N TRP A 255 0.85 -6.46 -13.75
CA TRP A 255 1.32 -7.80 -14.14
C TRP A 255 0.66 -8.92 -13.31
N LEU A 256 0.52 -8.72 -11.99
CA LEU A 256 -0.16 -9.66 -11.11
C LEU A 256 -1.65 -9.80 -11.47
N ILE A 257 -2.34 -8.68 -11.70
CA ILE A 257 -3.76 -8.66 -12.06
C ILE A 257 -3.99 -9.29 -13.42
N TRP A 258 -3.14 -9.00 -14.41
CA TRP A 258 -3.18 -9.64 -15.72
C TRP A 258 -3.16 -11.17 -15.58
N ASN A 259 -2.27 -11.71 -14.75
CA ASN A 259 -2.16 -13.15 -14.53
C ASN A 259 -3.31 -13.70 -13.68
N LEU A 260 -3.77 -13.01 -12.63
CA LEU A 260 -4.92 -13.40 -11.80
C LEU A 260 -6.20 -13.49 -12.63
N THR A 261 -6.36 -12.66 -13.67
CA THR A 261 -7.54 -12.59 -14.52
C THR A 261 -7.38 -13.33 -15.85
N LYS A 262 -6.25 -14.04 -16.05
CA LYS A 262 -5.91 -14.73 -17.32
C LYS A 262 -5.97 -13.80 -18.53
N GLY A 263 -5.43 -12.58 -18.39
CA GLY A 263 -5.33 -11.61 -19.47
C GLY A 263 -6.61 -10.82 -19.79
N LYS A 264 -7.62 -10.90 -18.95
CA LYS A 264 -8.88 -10.18 -19.16
C LYS A 264 -8.85 -8.73 -18.71
N LEU A 265 -8.00 -8.39 -17.73
CA LEU A 265 -7.96 -7.06 -17.13
C LEU A 265 -6.54 -6.49 -17.17
N HIS A 266 -6.42 -5.25 -17.67
CA HIS A 266 -5.17 -4.50 -17.74
C HIS A 266 -5.36 -3.14 -17.09
N ILE A 267 -5.15 -3.10 -15.78
CA ILE A 267 -5.35 -1.93 -14.93
C ILE A 267 -4.14 -1.68 -14.04
N THR A 268 -4.06 -0.49 -13.49
CA THR A 268 -3.21 -0.09 -12.36
C THR A 268 -4.01 0.85 -11.46
N ASP A 269 -3.54 1.13 -10.25
CA ASP A 269 -4.15 2.15 -9.41
C ASP A 269 -3.42 3.50 -9.52
N VAL A 270 -4.04 4.54 -8.98
CA VAL A 270 -3.49 5.90 -8.96
C VAL A 270 -2.14 5.99 -8.26
N THR A 271 -1.88 5.15 -7.24
CA THR A 271 -0.63 5.19 -6.47
C THR A 271 0.55 4.62 -7.23
N ASN A 272 0.34 3.62 -8.07
CA ASN A 272 1.34 3.10 -8.99
C ASN A 272 1.47 4.00 -10.24
N ALA A 273 0.35 4.47 -10.81
CA ALA A 273 0.35 5.36 -11.97
C ALA A 273 1.15 6.65 -11.69
N CYS A 274 0.97 7.28 -10.53
CA CYS A 274 1.66 8.53 -10.19
C CYS A 274 3.19 8.38 -10.06
N ARG A 275 3.72 7.14 -10.00
CA ARG A 275 5.16 6.86 -9.94
C ARG A 275 5.82 6.64 -11.30
N THR A 276 5.09 6.84 -12.38
CA THR A 276 5.59 6.53 -13.73
C THR A 276 6.30 7.67 -14.44
N MET A 277 6.16 8.92 -14.02
CA MET A 277 6.45 10.16 -14.77
C MET A 277 5.59 10.34 -16.03
N LEU A 278 4.47 9.62 -16.15
CA LEU A 278 3.53 9.73 -17.28
C LEU A 278 2.15 10.17 -16.84
N PHE A 279 1.88 10.17 -15.54
CA PHE A 279 0.58 10.44 -14.94
C PHE A 279 0.53 11.85 -14.34
N ASN A 280 -0.50 12.60 -14.70
CA ASN A 280 -0.72 13.94 -14.17
C ASN A 280 -1.55 13.84 -12.88
N ILE A 281 -0.92 14.18 -11.75
CA ILE A 281 -1.53 14.08 -10.42
C ILE A 281 -2.64 15.11 -10.16
N HIS A 282 -2.81 16.11 -11.01
CA HIS A 282 -3.87 17.12 -10.90
C HIS A 282 -5.12 16.74 -11.68
N THR A 283 -4.95 16.11 -12.86
CA THR A 283 -6.06 15.65 -13.70
C THR A 283 -6.45 14.21 -13.48
N MET A 284 -5.61 13.45 -12.74
CA MET A 284 -5.75 12.02 -12.47
C MET A 284 -5.85 11.18 -13.75
N LYS A 285 -5.01 11.52 -14.75
CA LYS A 285 -4.98 10.86 -16.07
C LYS A 285 -3.55 10.74 -16.59
N TRP A 286 -3.34 9.83 -17.53
CA TRP A 286 -2.14 9.82 -18.36
C TRP A 286 -2.04 11.16 -19.09
N ASP A 287 -0.85 11.76 -19.15
CA ASP A 287 -0.64 13.10 -19.68
C ASP A 287 -0.01 13.02 -21.07
N GLU A 288 -0.70 13.56 -22.08
CA GLU A 288 -0.27 13.51 -23.49
C GLU A 288 1.10 14.18 -23.73
N ASP A 289 1.42 15.28 -23.02
CA ASP A 289 2.72 15.94 -23.18
C ASP A 289 3.84 15.07 -22.62
N LEU A 290 3.61 14.43 -21.46
CA LEU A 290 4.57 13.48 -20.89
C LEU A 290 4.76 12.27 -21.79
N LEU A 291 3.69 11.70 -22.34
CA LEU A 291 3.77 10.61 -23.31
C LEU A 291 4.58 11.01 -24.54
N ARG A 292 4.42 12.25 -25.03
CA ARG A 292 5.18 12.79 -26.16
C ARG A 292 6.66 12.98 -25.83
N ILE A 293 6.98 13.55 -24.63
CA ILE A 293 8.36 13.75 -24.16
C ILE A 293 9.12 12.42 -24.11
N PHE A 294 8.49 11.37 -23.59
CA PHE A 294 9.10 10.05 -23.47
C PHE A 294 8.90 9.19 -24.73
N ASN A 295 8.16 9.66 -25.75
CA ASN A 295 7.80 8.92 -26.95
C ASN A 295 7.21 7.54 -26.64
N ILE A 296 6.18 7.51 -25.79
CA ILE A 296 5.47 6.30 -25.36
C ILE A 296 4.05 6.33 -25.93
N PRO A 297 3.63 5.30 -26.71
CA PRO A 297 2.26 5.21 -27.22
C PRO A 297 1.27 4.97 -26.07
N GLU A 298 0.17 5.75 -26.03
CA GLU A 298 -0.88 5.61 -25.00
C GLU A 298 -1.50 4.21 -24.99
N GLY A 299 -1.63 3.57 -26.16
CA GLY A 299 -2.28 2.26 -26.30
C GLY A 299 -1.60 1.10 -25.55
N ILE A 300 -0.39 1.29 -25.00
CA ILE A 300 0.25 0.28 -24.15
C ILE A 300 -0.04 0.45 -22.66
N LEU A 301 -0.63 1.57 -22.25
CA LEU A 301 -0.84 1.90 -20.84
C LEU A 301 -2.05 1.15 -20.27
N PRO A 302 -2.04 0.83 -18.96
CA PRO A 302 -3.21 0.28 -18.27
C PRO A 302 -4.27 1.36 -18.04
N GLU A 303 -5.51 0.94 -17.86
CA GLU A 303 -6.54 1.80 -17.28
C GLU A 303 -6.20 2.11 -15.81
N VAL A 304 -6.41 3.36 -15.40
CA VAL A 304 -6.10 3.80 -14.03
C VAL A 304 -7.37 3.78 -13.20
N CYS A 305 -7.32 3.03 -12.09
CA CYS A 305 -8.43 2.81 -11.19
C CYS A 305 -8.21 3.48 -9.81
N SER A 306 -9.26 3.55 -9.02
CA SER A 306 -9.20 3.84 -7.59
C SER A 306 -8.33 2.81 -6.85
N SER A 307 -7.79 3.16 -5.68
CA SER A 307 -7.00 2.20 -4.88
C SER A 307 -7.87 1.17 -4.14
N SER A 308 -9.17 1.43 -4.04
CA SER A 308 -10.15 0.58 -3.34
C SER A 308 -11.44 0.51 -4.12
N GLU A 309 -11.60 -0.53 -4.93
CA GLU A 309 -12.85 -0.92 -5.61
C GLU A 309 -12.77 -2.39 -6.03
N VAL A 310 -13.90 -3.03 -6.28
CA VAL A 310 -13.91 -4.41 -6.79
C VAL A 310 -13.66 -4.39 -8.29
N TYR A 311 -12.44 -4.65 -8.72
CA TYR A 311 -12.04 -4.58 -10.13
C TYR A 311 -12.48 -5.80 -10.94
N ALA A 312 -12.33 -6.98 -10.37
CA ALA A 312 -12.66 -8.27 -11.00
C ALA A 312 -12.63 -9.40 -9.95
N HIS A 313 -12.87 -10.62 -10.44
CA HIS A 313 -12.61 -11.84 -9.68
C HIS A 313 -11.49 -12.64 -10.34
N THR A 314 -10.76 -13.42 -9.53
CA THR A 314 -9.69 -14.31 -10.00
C THR A 314 -10.23 -15.37 -10.95
N ALA A 315 -9.42 -15.77 -11.93
CA ALA A 315 -9.79 -16.73 -12.96
C ALA A 315 -8.98 -18.03 -12.87
N GLY A 316 -9.44 -18.99 -12.04
CA GLY A 316 -8.90 -20.36 -11.97
C GLY A 316 -7.49 -20.48 -11.33
N ASN A 317 -7.12 -19.51 -10.47
CA ASN A 317 -5.91 -19.59 -9.65
C ASN A 317 -6.19 -20.17 -8.26
N PHE A 318 -7.45 -20.16 -7.85
CA PHE A 318 -7.95 -20.63 -6.57
C PHE A 318 -9.12 -21.61 -6.81
N SER A 319 -9.51 -22.39 -5.80
CA SER A 319 -10.64 -23.33 -5.85
C SER A 319 -11.95 -22.60 -6.11
N SER A 320 -12.08 -21.36 -5.60
CA SER A 320 -13.22 -20.46 -5.82
C SER A 320 -12.76 -19.11 -6.35
N PRO A 321 -13.56 -18.39 -7.16
CA PRO A 321 -13.25 -17.03 -7.56
C PRO A 321 -13.19 -16.10 -6.34
N VAL A 322 -12.13 -15.31 -6.21
CA VAL A 322 -11.92 -14.33 -5.13
C VAL A 322 -11.93 -12.93 -5.74
N ALA A 323 -12.61 -11.97 -5.10
CA ALA A 323 -12.61 -10.59 -5.55
C ALA A 323 -11.20 -9.97 -5.45
N ILE A 324 -10.81 -9.15 -6.42
CA ILE A 324 -9.61 -8.31 -6.37
C ILE A 324 -10.11 -6.91 -6.02
N GLY A 325 -9.81 -6.43 -4.80
CA GLY A 325 -10.50 -5.27 -4.23
C GLY A 325 -9.61 -4.10 -3.81
N GLY A 326 -8.29 -4.27 -3.76
CA GLY A 326 -7.36 -3.22 -3.32
C GLY A 326 -6.04 -3.28 -4.05
N ILE A 327 -5.53 -2.12 -4.47
CA ILE A 327 -4.21 -1.99 -5.10
C ILE A 327 -3.53 -0.75 -4.52
N ALA A 328 -2.30 -0.87 -4.09
CA ALA A 328 -1.48 0.28 -3.73
C ALA A 328 0.02 -0.03 -3.83
N GLY A 329 0.82 0.95 -4.22
CA GLY A 329 2.28 0.88 -4.08
C GLY A 329 2.69 0.67 -2.61
N ASP A 330 3.80 0.00 -2.38
CA ASP A 330 4.25 -0.47 -1.05
C ASP A 330 4.27 0.64 0.03
N GLN A 331 4.76 1.81 -0.32
CA GLN A 331 4.85 2.92 0.64
C GLN A 331 3.50 3.56 0.94
N GLN A 332 2.62 3.65 -0.07
CA GLN A 332 1.25 4.13 0.09
C GLN A 332 0.41 3.13 0.89
N ALA A 333 0.54 1.84 0.60
CA ALA A 333 -0.09 0.79 1.39
C ALA A 333 0.37 0.85 2.86
N ALA A 334 1.67 1.04 3.12
CA ALA A 334 2.18 1.20 4.48
C ALA A 334 1.63 2.45 5.17
N LEU A 335 1.47 3.58 4.46
CA LEU A 335 0.85 4.79 5.00
C LEU A 335 -0.60 4.53 5.44
N PHE A 336 -1.38 3.83 4.59
CA PHE A 336 -2.75 3.44 4.91
C PHE A 336 -2.82 2.41 6.04
N GLY A 337 -1.96 1.37 6.01
CA GLY A 337 -1.90 0.33 7.05
C GLY A 337 -1.45 0.85 8.42
N GLN A 338 -0.67 1.91 8.45
CA GLN A 338 -0.37 2.68 9.65
C GLN A 338 -1.52 3.58 10.11
N MET A 339 -2.63 3.59 9.38
CA MET A 339 -3.77 4.48 9.63
C MET A 339 -3.37 5.96 9.70
N CYS A 340 -2.41 6.38 8.86
CA CYS A 340 -2.07 7.79 8.66
C CYS A 340 -3.09 8.45 7.73
N THR A 341 -4.37 8.40 8.12
CA THR A 341 -5.52 8.80 7.30
C THR A 341 -5.93 10.25 7.50
N GLU A 342 -5.32 10.96 8.44
CA GLU A 342 -5.55 12.38 8.68
C GLU A 342 -4.38 13.23 8.16
N GLU A 343 -4.70 14.45 7.74
CA GLU A 343 -3.72 15.44 7.30
C GLU A 343 -2.69 15.74 8.40
N GLY A 344 -1.40 15.76 8.04
CA GLY A 344 -0.29 15.94 8.97
C GLY A 344 0.22 14.64 9.62
N MET A 345 -0.47 13.52 9.47
CA MET A 345 0.04 12.24 9.96
C MET A 345 1.21 11.74 9.10
N VAL A 346 2.24 11.24 9.78
CA VAL A 346 3.49 10.81 9.13
C VAL A 346 3.82 9.37 9.50
N LYS A 347 4.24 8.60 8.49
CA LYS A 347 4.86 7.31 8.73
C LYS A 347 6.33 7.31 8.31
N ASN A 348 7.15 6.49 8.96
CA ASN A 348 8.51 6.16 8.53
C ASN A 348 8.75 4.65 8.59
N THR A 349 9.09 4.06 7.45
CA THR A 349 9.50 2.65 7.35
C THR A 349 11.02 2.57 7.44
N TYR A 350 11.53 2.02 8.55
CA TYR A 350 12.95 1.85 8.83
C TYR A 350 13.48 0.51 8.28
N GLY A 351 13.89 0.50 7.02
CA GLY A 351 14.48 -0.64 6.33
C GLY A 351 15.99 -0.48 6.10
N THR A 352 16.48 -0.96 4.95
CA THR A 352 17.85 -0.69 4.45
C THR A 352 18.09 0.81 4.32
N GLY A 353 17.12 1.53 3.75
CA GLY A 353 16.92 2.97 3.85
C GLY A 353 15.71 3.30 4.70
N CYS A 354 15.33 4.59 4.77
CA CYS A 354 14.05 5.00 5.33
C CYS A 354 13.18 5.64 4.24
N PHE A 355 11.88 5.34 4.31
CA PHE A 355 10.87 5.94 3.44
C PHE A 355 9.81 6.62 4.31
N LEU A 356 9.82 7.94 4.27
CA LEU A 356 8.91 8.78 5.02
C LEU A 356 7.80 9.26 4.10
N MET A 357 6.56 9.22 4.61
CA MET A 357 5.41 9.81 3.92
C MET A 357 4.56 10.59 4.91
N MET A 358 4.19 11.81 4.52
CA MET A 358 3.26 12.68 5.24
C MET A 358 1.97 12.80 4.43
N ASN A 359 0.84 12.47 5.00
CA ASN A 359 -0.47 12.76 4.43
C ASN A 359 -0.68 14.28 4.40
N THR A 360 -0.90 14.84 3.21
CA THR A 360 -1.09 16.29 3.00
C THR A 360 -2.55 16.66 2.65
N GLY A 361 -3.49 15.72 2.88
CA GLY A 361 -4.90 15.93 2.59
C GLY A 361 -5.22 15.86 1.09
N THR A 362 -6.27 16.56 0.70
CA THR A 362 -6.84 16.49 -0.67
C THR A 362 -6.18 17.41 -1.68
N LYS A 363 -5.14 18.16 -1.29
CA LYS A 363 -4.42 19.08 -2.18
C LYS A 363 -2.96 18.65 -2.33
N PRO A 364 -2.44 18.57 -3.57
CA PRO A 364 -1.03 18.28 -3.78
C PRO A 364 -0.17 19.47 -3.31
N VAL A 365 0.81 19.17 -2.47
CA VAL A 365 1.78 20.17 -1.96
C VAL A 365 3.02 20.13 -2.84
N ARG A 366 3.36 21.24 -3.50
CA ARG A 366 4.63 21.37 -4.25
C ARG A 366 5.78 21.55 -3.26
N SER A 367 6.74 20.66 -3.30
CA SER A 367 7.93 20.76 -2.44
C SER A 367 8.95 21.77 -2.98
N ALA A 368 9.34 22.74 -2.15
CA ALA A 368 10.50 23.59 -2.36
C ALA A 368 11.80 22.98 -1.82
N ASN A 369 11.69 21.98 -0.95
CA ASN A 369 12.81 21.30 -0.31
C ASN A 369 13.14 19.94 -0.97
N ARG A 370 12.79 19.77 -2.25
CA ARG A 370 13.10 18.60 -3.07
C ARG A 370 12.54 17.28 -2.56
N LEU A 371 11.39 17.31 -1.88
CA LEU A 371 10.59 16.12 -1.60
C LEU A 371 9.76 15.77 -2.83
N LEU A 372 9.26 14.54 -2.87
CA LEU A 372 8.34 14.12 -3.92
C LEU A 372 6.90 14.38 -3.47
N THR A 373 6.05 14.86 -4.39
CA THR A 373 4.60 14.87 -4.21
C THR A 373 4.03 13.64 -4.90
N THR A 374 3.18 12.90 -4.22
CA THR A 374 2.63 11.64 -4.74
C THR A 374 1.16 11.51 -4.35
N VAL A 375 0.40 10.70 -5.09
CA VAL A 375 -0.93 10.28 -4.65
C VAL A 375 -0.76 9.24 -3.55
N ALA A 376 -1.42 9.45 -2.41
CA ALA A 376 -1.42 8.52 -1.28
C ALA A 376 -2.40 7.37 -1.51
N TRP A 377 -3.62 7.68 -1.93
CA TRP A 377 -4.68 6.76 -2.38
C TRP A 377 -5.81 7.52 -3.04
N GLN A 378 -6.67 6.78 -3.71
CA GLN A 378 -8.00 7.23 -4.10
C GLN A 378 -9.03 6.21 -3.62
N ILE A 379 -10.10 6.67 -2.95
CA ILE A 379 -11.25 5.85 -2.55
C ILE A 379 -12.51 6.55 -3.04
N GLY A 380 -13.23 5.90 -3.94
CA GLY A 380 -14.33 6.56 -4.67
C GLY A 380 -13.82 7.77 -5.45
N THR A 381 -14.36 8.96 -5.16
CA THR A 381 -13.96 10.23 -5.79
C THR A 381 -12.92 11.02 -4.99
N GLU A 382 -12.64 10.62 -3.77
CA GLU A 382 -11.70 11.31 -2.90
C GLU A 382 -10.25 10.89 -3.20
N VAL A 383 -9.42 11.88 -3.52
CA VAL A 383 -7.98 11.70 -3.76
C VAL A 383 -7.23 12.34 -2.60
N VAL A 384 -6.35 11.56 -1.99
CA VAL A 384 -5.44 12.01 -0.91
C VAL A 384 -4.03 12.01 -1.44
N TYR A 385 -3.28 13.07 -1.09
CA TYR A 385 -1.89 13.27 -1.49
C TYR A 385 -0.93 13.08 -0.32
N ALA A 386 0.33 12.89 -0.64
CA ALA A 386 1.40 12.82 0.35
C ALA A 386 2.69 13.47 -0.15
N LEU A 387 3.47 14.03 0.77
CA LEU A 387 4.89 14.28 0.56
C LEU A 387 5.69 13.03 0.90
N GLU A 388 6.66 12.70 0.05
CA GLU A 388 7.56 11.56 0.24
C GLU A 388 9.01 12.02 0.28
N GLY A 389 9.76 11.54 1.28
CA GLY A 389 11.21 11.68 1.38
C GLY A 389 11.88 10.33 1.59
N SER A 390 13.01 10.13 0.92
CA SER A 390 13.76 8.88 0.98
C SER A 390 15.17 9.11 1.53
N ILE A 391 15.55 8.25 2.47
CA ILE A 391 16.91 8.17 3.04
C ILE A 391 17.53 6.88 2.53
N PHE A 392 18.63 6.96 1.79
CA PHE A 392 19.20 5.79 1.12
C PHE A 392 19.87 4.81 2.07
N ILE A 393 20.52 5.34 3.13
CA ILE A 393 21.30 4.55 4.08
C ILE A 393 20.74 4.73 5.49
N ALA A 394 19.99 3.73 5.95
CA ALA A 394 19.51 3.62 7.33
C ALA A 394 20.00 2.29 7.95
N GLY A 395 19.23 1.23 7.94
CA GLY A 395 19.70 -0.08 8.41
C GLY A 395 20.96 -0.59 7.69
N ALA A 396 21.24 -0.09 6.48
CA ALA A 396 22.45 -0.40 5.74
C ALA A 396 23.73 0.05 6.49
N VAL A 397 23.71 1.12 7.28
CA VAL A 397 24.89 1.51 8.10
C VAL A 397 25.19 0.44 9.16
N VAL A 398 24.16 -0.17 9.74
CA VAL A 398 24.30 -1.27 10.71
C VAL A 398 24.87 -2.51 10.03
N GLN A 399 24.40 -2.84 8.82
CA GLN A 399 24.97 -3.94 8.04
C GLN A 399 26.44 -3.69 7.72
N TRP A 400 26.79 -2.47 7.33
CA TRP A 400 28.19 -2.12 7.06
C TRP A 400 29.08 -2.22 8.30
N LEU A 401 28.59 -1.83 9.49
CA LEU A 401 29.32 -2.02 10.75
C LEU A 401 29.55 -3.51 11.07
N ARG A 402 28.62 -4.39 10.64
CA ARG A 402 28.76 -5.84 10.77
C ARG A 402 29.71 -6.42 9.73
N ASP A 403 29.46 -6.17 8.45
CA ASP A 403 30.08 -6.87 7.33
C ASP A 403 31.38 -6.16 6.85
N GLY A 404 31.42 -4.85 6.91
CA GLY A 404 32.57 -4.03 6.49
C GLY A 404 33.61 -3.80 7.59
N LEU A 405 33.16 -3.40 8.79
CA LEU A 405 34.08 -3.14 9.93
C LEU A 405 34.20 -4.32 10.90
N GLY A 406 33.25 -5.24 10.94
CA GLY A 406 33.29 -6.40 11.82
C GLY A 406 33.18 -6.07 13.33
N ILE A 407 32.67 -4.87 13.69
CA ILE A 407 32.58 -4.44 15.10
C ILE A 407 31.37 -5.02 15.83
N ILE A 408 30.43 -5.59 15.11
CA ILE A 408 29.29 -6.38 15.61
C ILE A 408 29.16 -7.68 14.81
N LYS A 409 28.58 -8.72 15.40
CA LYS A 409 28.36 -10.02 14.74
C LYS A 409 26.95 -10.14 14.14
N LYS A 410 25.96 -9.54 14.76
CA LYS A 410 24.55 -9.51 14.33
C LYS A 410 24.04 -8.07 14.40
N SER A 411 23.11 -7.71 13.54
CA SER A 411 22.53 -6.35 13.53
C SER A 411 21.91 -5.96 14.87
N ALA A 412 21.33 -6.91 15.60
CA ALA A 412 20.79 -6.67 16.94
C ALA A 412 21.85 -6.33 18.01
N ASP A 413 23.14 -6.62 17.77
CA ASP A 413 24.21 -6.32 18.73
C ASP A 413 24.53 -4.82 18.81
N ILE A 414 24.10 -4.05 17.80
CA ILE A 414 24.40 -2.61 17.72
C ILE A 414 23.81 -1.84 18.92
N GLU A 415 22.60 -2.18 19.33
CA GLU A 415 21.94 -1.52 20.47
C GLU A 415 22.72 -1.75 21.77
N LYS A 416 23.19 -2.98 21.98
CA LYS A 416 24.00 -3.35 23.15
C LYS A 416 25.36 -2.65 23.12
N LEU A 417 25.99 -2.55 21.94
CA LEU A 417 27.28 -1.88 21.78
C LEU A 417 27.14 -0.38 22.02
N ALA A 418 26.17 0.27 21.38
CA ALA A 418 25.89 1.70 21.56
C ALA A 418 25.49 2.07 23.01
N ALA A 419 24.89 1.13 23.74
CA ALA A 419 24.49 1.32 25.13
C ALA A 419 25.68 1.37 26.12
N ARG A 420 26.91 1.01 25.71
CA ARG A 420 28.10 1.06 26.56
C ARG A 420 28.57 2.48 26.83
N VAL A 421 28.07 3.46 26.06
CA VAL A 421 28.40 4.87 26.19
C VAL A 421 27.13 5.69 26.39
N LYS A 422 27.24 6.79 27.16
CA LYS A 422 26.12 7.67 27.47
C LYS A 422 25.73 8.58 26.30
N SER A 423 26.73 8.96 25.47
CA SER A 423 26.56 9.81 24.28
C SER A 423 27.56 9.39 23.21
N SER A 424 27.44 9.91 21.98
CA SER A 424 28.45 9.76 20.93
C SER A 424 29.69 10.64 21.18
N GLU A 425 29.70 11.47 22.23
CA GLU A 425 30.77 12.39 22.63
C GLU A 425 31.29 13.27 21.49
N GLY A 426 30.37 13.77 20.65
CA GLY A 426 30.68 14.61 19.50
C GLY A 426 31.16 13.84 18.26
N VAL A 427 31.15 12.50 18.30
CA VAL A 427 31.33 11.69 17.09
C VAL A 427 30.06 11.72 16.27
N HIS A 428 30.17 12.12 15.02
CA HIS A 428 29.08 12.07 14.04
C HIS A 428 29.44 11.19 12.86
N PHE A 429 28.51 10.34 12.43
CA PHE A 429 28.67 9.48 11.28
C PHE A 429 27.66 9.89 10.20
N VAL A 430 28.11 10.43 9.07
CA VAL A 430 27.28 10.69 7.90
C VAL A 430 27.41 9.52 6.93
N PRO A 431 26.41 8.63 6.81
CA PRO A 431 26.54 7.39 6.05
C PRO A 431 26.20 7.58 4.57
N ALA A 432 26.86 8.51 3.88
CA ALA A 432 26.60 8.81 2.48
C ALA A 432 27.26 7.78 1.53
N PHE A 433 27.05 6.47 1.74
CA PHE A 433 27.69 5.41 0.94
C PHE A 433 27.23 5.41 -0.52
N ALA A 434 25.98 5.85 -0.79
CA ALA A 434 25.40 6.00 -2.10
C ALA A 434 25.00 7.46 -2.38
N GLY A 435 25.72 8.42 -1.78
CA GLY A 435 25.31 9.81 -1.76
C GLY A 435 24.30 10.13 -0.65
N LEU A 436 23.81 11.36 -0.64
CA LEU A 436 22.76 11.85 0.26
C LEU A 436 21.43 11.94 -0.52
N GLY A 437 20.37 11.41 0.08
CA GLY A 437 19.00 11.52 -0.43
C GLY A 437 18.36 12.87 -0.13
N ALA A 438 17.03 12.88 0.05
CA ALA A 438 16.31 14.09 0.43
C ALA A 438 16.80 14.63 1.79
N PRO A 439 16.86 15.96 1.95
CA PRO A 439 16.59 17.01 0.99
C PRO A 439 17.77 17.40 0.07
N TYR A 440 18.93 16.78 0.23
CA TYR A 440 20.18 17.20 -0.40
C TYR A 440 20.32 16.78 -1.86
N TRP A 441 19.96 15.53 -2.19
CA TRP A 441 20.10 14.92 -3.53
C TRP A 441 21.52 15.09 -4.10
N ASN A 442 22.54 14.82 -3.25
CA ASN A 442 23.94 14.87 -3.63
C ASN A 442 24.49 13.45 -3.85
N GLN A 443 24.54 13.01 -5.11
CA GLN A 443 25.05 11.69 -5.48
C GLN A 443 26.56 11.55 -5.32
N HIS A 444 27.29 12.66 -5.22
CA HIS A 444 28.76 12.68 -5.07
C HIS A 444 29.21 12.64 -3.63
N ALA A 445 28.35 12.95 -2.66
CA ALA A 445 28.68 12.86 -1.25
C ALA A 445 29.17 11.45 -0.87
N ARG A 446 30.14 11.37 0.03
CA ARG A 446 30.66 10.11 0.55
C ARG A 446 30.55 10.07 2.06
N GLY A 447 30.52 8.83 2.61
CA GLY A 447 30.43 8.63 4.05
C GLY A 447 31.65 9.18 4.78
N ILE A 448 31.40 9.88 5.90
CA ILE A 448 32.46 10.38 6.78
C ILE A 448 32.13 10.10 8.25
N ILE A 449 33.17 9.98 9.06
CA ILE A 449 33.08 9.98 10.52
C ILE A 449 33.92 11.18 11.02
N THR A 450 33.29 12.06 11.78
CA THR A 450 33.91 13.28 12.32
C THR A 450 33.90 13.28 13.85
N GLY A 451 34.72 14.16 14.49
CA GLY A 451 34.69 14.34 15.93
C GLY A 451 35.43 13.24 16.72
N LEU A 452 36.25 12.41 16.05
CA LEU A 452 37.03 11.38 16.72
C LEU A 452 38.13 12.00 17.61
N THR A 453 38.24 11.45 18.81
CA THR A 453 39.34 11.73 19.77
C THR A 453 40.07 10.44 20.13
N ARG A 454 41.16 10.52 20.88
CA ARG A 454 41.87 9.33 21.37
C ARG A 454 41.00 8.43 22.26
N GLY A 455 39.96 8.99 22.90
CA GLY A 455 39.03 8.26 23.74
C GLY A 455 37.88 7.59 22.96
N SER A 456 37.73 7.89 21.66
CA SER A 456 36.65 7.32 20.85
C SER A 456 36.84 5.83 20.68
N THR A 457 35.74 5.06 20.86
CA THR A 457 35.73 3.61 20.79
C THR A 457 34.68 3.12 19.78
N ALA A 458 34.66 1.83 19.48
CA ALA A 458 33.64 1.21 18.64
C ALA A 458 32.20 1.49 19.14
N ALA A 459 32.02 1.68 20.46
CA ALA A 459 30.71 2.01 21.03
C ALA A 459 30.22 3.41 20.63
N HIS A 460 31.14 4.41 20.58
CA HIS A 460 30.82 5.76 20.10
C HIS A 460 30.45 5.75 18.60
N ILE A 461 31.21 5.00 17.79
CA ILE A 461 30.91 4.84 16.34
C ILE A 461 29.55 4.15 16.15
N ALA A 462 29.26 3.06 16.88
CA ALA A 462 27.99 2.36 16.80
C ALA A 462 26.80 3.26 17.21
N ARG A 463 27.01 4.09 18.24
CA ARG A 463 26.01 5.06 18.68
C ARG A 463 25.80 6.16 17.63
N ALA A 464 26.85 6.75 17.12
CA ALA A 464 26.78 7.77 16.06
C ALA A 464 26.09 7.23 14.78
N ALA A 465 26.30 5.96 14.44
CA ALA A 465 25.63 5.30 13.33
C ALA A 465 24.11 5.15 13.55
N LEU A 466 23.66 4.77 14.76
CA LEU A 466 22.24 4.76 15.08
C LEU A 466 21.63 6.16 15.09
N GLU A 467 22.33 7.12 15.71
CA GLU A 467 21.90 8.52 15.77
C GLU A 467 21.77 9.14 14.37
N SER A 468 22.64 8.75 13.41
CA SER A 468 22.60 9.24 12.03
C SER A 468 21.29 8.91 11.31
N ILE A 469 20.66 7.78 11.61
CA ILE A 469 19.36 7.38 11.03
C ILE A 469 18.27 8.35 11.51
N ALA A 470 18.28 8.70 12.78
CA ALA A 470 17.32 9.62 13.36
C ALA A 470 17.52 11.06 12.89
N PHE A 471 18.76 11.51 12.73
CA PHE A 471 19.07 12.85 12.20
C PHE A 471 18.59 13.01 10.75
N GLN A 472 18.88 12.05 9.87
CA GLN A 472 18.40 12.08 8.50
C GLN A 472 16.86 12.10 8.46
N SER A 473 16.19 11.33 9.32
CA SER A 473 14.73 11.35 9.44
C SER A 473 14.20 12.71 9.89
N LEU A 474 14.87 13.37 10.85
CA LEU A 474 14.54 14.73 11.29
C LEU A 474 14.61 15.73 10.12
N GLU A 475 15.67 15.67 9.30
CA GLU A 475 15.85 16.59 8.16
C GLU A 475 14.71 16.46 7.14
N VAL A 476 14.32 15.22 6.83
CA VAL A 476 13.21 14.95 5.92
C VAL A 476 11.89 15.47 6.50
N ILE A 477 11.61 15.20 7.78
CA ILE A 477 10.39 15.65 8.45
C ILE A 477 10.31 17.17 8.51
N ARG A 478 11.42 17.87 8.86
CA ARG A 478 11.48 19.33 8.82
C ARG A 478 11.20 19.90 7.42
N ALA A 479 11.70 19.22 6.39
CA ALA A 479 11.39 19.60 5.02
C ALA A 479 9.89 19.41 4.71
N MET A 480 9.27 18.32 5.19
CA MET A 480 7.83 18.07 5.05
C MET A 480 7.00 19.14 5.75
N GLU A 481 7.33 19.48 7.00
CA GLU A 481 6.65 20.53 7.77
C GLU A 481 6.76 21.90 7.09
N LYS A 482 7.96 22.23 6.59
CA LYS A 482 8.21 23.51 5.91
C LYS A 482 7.44 23.64 4.61
N ASP A 483 7.34 22.56 3.82
CA ASP A 483 6.64 22.57 2.53
C ASP A 483 5.13 22.51 2.69
N SER A 484 4.62 21.74 3.65
CA SER A 484 3.18 21.58 3.88
C SER A 484 2.56 22.65 4.77
N GLY A 485 3.36 23.29 5.63
CA GLY A 485 2.85 24.14 6.72
C GLY A 485 2.21 23.37 7.87
N LEU A 486 2.24 22.05 7.83
CA LEU A 486 1.68 21.16 8.85
C LEU A 486 2.74 20.83 9.89
N HIS A 487 2.34 20.69 11.14
CA HIS A 487 3.24 20.30 12.24
C HIS A 487 2.94 18.88 12.69
N ILE A 488 3.98 18.03 12.80
CA ILE A 488 3.79 16.66 13.23
C ILE A 488 3.68 16.57 14.75
N SER A 489 2.68 15.86 15.25
CA SER A 489 2.53 15.53 16.67
C SER A 489 2.95 14.08 16.97
N GLU A 490 2.94 13.24 15.95
CA GLU A 490 3.19 11.81 16.06
C GLU A 490 3.86 11.27 14.79
N LEU A 491 4.93 10.50 14.96
CA LEU A 491 5.57 9.71 13.90
C LEU A 491 5.22 8.24 14.09
N ARG A 492 4.54 7.64 13.15
CA ARG A 492 4.26 6.20 13.12
C ARG A 492 5.38 5.44 12.44
N VAL A 493 5.86 4.37 13.06
CA VAL A 493 7.06 3.68 12.62
C VAL A 493 6.85 2.18 12.43
N ASP A 494 7.51 1.65 11.40
CA ASP A 494 7.60 0.22 11.11
C ASP A 494 8.95 -0.13 10.48
N GLY A 495 9.08 -1.38 10.02
CA GLY A 495 10.32 -1.89 9.42
C GLY A 495 11.31 -2.44 10.44
N GLY A 496 12.32 -3.14 9.93
CA GLY A 496 13.22 -3.96 10.76
C GLY A 496 14.05 -3.19 11.79
N ALA A 497 14.40 -1.92 11.55
CA ALA A 497 15.18 -1.15 12.50
C ALA A 497 14.32 -0.43 13.56
N SER A 498 13.00 -0.36 13.38
CA SER A 498 12.08 0.22 14.37
C SER A 498 12.00 -0.58 15.67
N VAL A 499 12.45 -1.85 15.68
CA VAL A 499 12.52 -2.68 16.89
C VAL A 499 13.57 -2.17 17.89
N ASN A 500 14.52 -1.32 17.44
CA ASN A 500 15.53 -0.73 18.31
C ASN A 500 14.93 0.41 19.14
N ASN A 501 14.69 0.14 20.43
CA ASN A 501 14.04 1.10 21.32
C ASN A 501 14.90 2.35 21.57
N LYS A 502 16.23 2.24 21.55
CA LYS A 502 17.11 3.42 21.72
C LYS A 502 17.06 4.35 20.51
N LEU A 503 17.00 3.79 19.31
CA LEU A 503 16.80 4.56 18.09
C LEU A 503 15.45 5.28 18.11
N MET A 504 14.37 4.59 18.49
CA MET A 504 13.03 5.17 18.56
C MET A 504 12.92 6.27 19.63
N GLN A 505 13.53 6.07 20.81
CA GLN A 505 13.58 7.11 21.83
C GLN A 505 14.37 8.33 21.36
N PHE A 506 15.54 8.13 20.76
CA PHE A 506 16.34 9.22 20.23
C PHE A 506 15.63 9.96 19.09
N GLN A 507 14.87 9.25 18.26
CA GLN A 507 14.01 9.87 17.24
C GLN A 507 12.93 10.77 17.87
N ALA A 508 12.28 10.31 18.95
CA ALA A 508 11.29 11.12 19.67
C ALA A 508 11.94 12.37 20.29
N ASP A 509 13.12 12.22 20.88
CA ASP A 509 13.89 13.32 21.48
C ASP A 509 14.27 14.39 20.44
N LEU A 510 14.72 13.97 19.26
CA LEU A 510 15.07 14.90 18.17
C LEU A 510 13.87 15.62 17.59
N LEU A 511 12.77 14.90 17.38
CA LEU A 511 11.54 15.45 16.77
C LEU A 511 10.76 16.33 17.74
N GLN A 512 10.88 16.12 19.05
CA GLN A 512 9.99 16.66 20.09
C GLN A 512 8.52 16.27 19.84
N ALA A 513 8.32 15.08 19.25
CA ALA A 513 7.03 14.48 18.93
C ALA A 513 7.01 13.02 19.38
N ARG A 514 5.82 12.46 19.55
CA ARG A 514 5.70 11.04 19.89
C ARG A 514 6.14 10.17 18.72
N VAL A 515 6.88 9.11 19.00
CA VAL A 515 7.17 8.03 18.05
C VAL A 515 6.39 6.80 18.46
N VAL A 516 5.53 6.29 17.59
CA VAL A 516 4.59 5.20 17.91
C VAL A 516 4.86 4.02 16.98
N ARG A 517 5.26 2.90 17.56
CA ARG A 517 5.45 1.64 16.86
C ARG A 517 4.16 0.83 16.91
N GLN A 518 3.68 0.40 15.75
CA GLN A 518 2.49 -0.45 15.63
C GLN A 518 2.78 -1.88 16.08
N LEU A 519 1.77 -2.54 16.69
CA LEU A 519 1.86 -3.94 17.11
C LEU A 519 2.00 -4.89 15.91
N ILE A 520 1.28 -4.63 14.83
CA ILE A 520 1.35 -5.40 13.58
C ILE A 520 2.45 -4.79 12.71
N THR A 521 3.55 -5.51 12.55
CA THR A 521 4.73 -5.05 11.79
C THR A 521 4.55 -5.13 10.28
N GLU A 522 3.56 -5.89 9.80
CA GLU A 522 3.27 -6.12 8.38
C GLU A 522 2.35 -5.04 7.80
N THR A 523 2.67 -3.78 8.06
CA THR A 523 1.83 -2.61 7.76
C THR A 523 1.53 -2.44 6.28
N THR A 524 2.49 -2.78 5.41
CA THR A 524 2.35 -2.72 3.95
C THR A 524 1.26 -3.69 3.46
N ALA A 525 1.34 -4.95 3.85
CA ALA A 525 0.33 -5.95 3.51
C ALA A 525 -1.03 -5.63 4.15
N LEU A 526 -1.03 -5.15 5.40
CA LEU A 526 -2.26 -4.73 6.08
C LEU A 526 -2.95 -3.58 5.35
N GLY A 527 -2.20 -2.61 4.83
CA GLY A 527 -2.76 -1.50 4.06
C GLY A 527 -3.49 -1.97 2.79
N ALA A 528 -2.88 -2.88 2.03
CA ALA A 528 -3.53 -3.49 0.87
C ALA A 528 -4.78 -4.30 1.27
N ALA A 529 -4.70 -5.05 2.38
CA ALA A 529 -5.85 -5.75 2.92
C ALA A 529 -6.98 -4.80 3.32
N CYS A 530 -6.65 -3.67 3.95
CA CYS A 530 -7.63 -2.66 4.35
C CYS A 530 -8.35 -2.06 3.14
N LEU A 531 -7.61 -1.68 2.08
CA LEU A 531 -8.19 -1.18 0.83
C LEU A 531 -9.13 -2.20 0.20
N ALA A 532 -8.73 -3.48 0.13
CA ALA A 532 -9.56 -4.55 -0.40
C ALA A 532 -10.81 -4.82 0.45
N GLY A 533 -10.67 -4.80 1.76
CA GLY A 533 -11.79 -5.00 2.69
C GLY A 533 -12.79 -3.84 2.68
N LEU A 534 -12.33 -2.61 2.44
CA LEU A 534 -13.22 -1.45 2.23
C LEU A 534 -14.02 -1.58 0.94
N ALA A 535 -13.38 -2.03 -0.14
CA ALA A 535 -14.03 -2.21 -1.44
C ALA A 535 -15.19 -3.23 -1.41
N THR A 536 -15.08 -4.26 -0.58
CA THR A 536 -16.09 -5.33 -0.48
C THR A 536 -17.05 -5.15 0.71
N GLY A 537 -16.85 -4.14 1.55
CA GLY A 537 -17.65 -3.95 2.77
C GLY A 537 -17.27 -4.92 3.90
N PHE A 538 -16.13 -5.63 3.79
CA PHE A 538 -15.59 -6.44 4.90
C PHE A 538 -15.34 -5.59 6.14
N TRP A 539 -14.88 -4.37 5.98
CA TRP A 539 -14.93 -3.30 6.97
C TRP A 539 -15.84 -2.18 6.48
N SER A 540 -16.67 -1.68 7.37
CA SER A 540 -17.69 -0.65 7.05
C SER A 540 -17.10 0.73 6.73
N GLY A 541 -15.84 0.95 7.07
CA GLY A 541 -15.13 2.21 6.82
C GLY A 541 -13.79 2.29 7.55
N PRO A 542 -12.98 3.33 7.26
CA PRO A 542 -11.67 3.52 7.89
C PRO A 542 -11.73 3.59 9.43
N GLU A 543 -12.83 4.07 10.00
CA GLU A 543 -13.02 4.17 11.45
C GLU A 543 -13.11 2.80 12.13
N GLU A 544 -13.71 1.78 11.48
CA GLU A 544 -13.71 0.42 12.01
C GLU A 544 -12.28 -0.14 12.06
N ILE A 545 -11.50 0.10 11.01
CA ILE A 545 -10.10 -0.33 10.94
C ILE A 545 -9.26 0.42 12.00
N ARG A 546 -9.45 1.73 12.15
CA ARG A 546 -8.74 2.56 13.13
C ARG A 546 -8.95 2.06 14.57
N LYS A 547 -10.15 1.60 14.92
CA LYS A 547 -10.44 1.03 16.25
C LYS A 547 -9.66 -0.26 16.54
N GLN A 548 -9.19 -0.95 15.49
CA GLN A 548 -8.40 -2.18 15.62
C GLN A 548 -6.89 -1.89 15.69
N TRP A 549 -6.47 -0.71 15.24
CA TRP A 549 -5.07 -0.30 15.29
C TRP A 549 -4.58 -0.24 16.76
N ARG A 550 -3.42 -0.85 17.03
CA ARG A 550 -2.83 -0.91 18.39
C ARG A 550 -1.34 -0.54 18.31
N ALA A 551 -0.92 0.31 19.25
CA ALA A 551 0.49 0.55 19.49
C ALA A 551 1.11 -0.64 20.23
N ASP A 552 2.31 -1.05 19.82
CA ASP A 552 3.21 -1.91 20.58
C ASP A 552 3.94 -1.07 21.65
N ASN A 553 4.50 0.07 21.24
CA ASN A 553 5.18 0.97 22.14
C ASN A 553 5.08 2.43 21.67
N THR A 554 5.11 3.35 22.62
CA THR A 554 5.11 4.79 22.39
C THR A 554 6.30 5.42 23.11
N PHE A 555 7.10 6.16 22.36
CA PHE A 555 8.27 6.89 22.87
C PHE A 555 7.93 8.38 22.89
N SER A 556 7.99 8.99 24.05
CA SER A 556 7.79 10.43 24.24
C SER A 556 9.12 11.14 24.42
N PRO A 557 9.26 12.41 24.00
CA PRO A 557 10.47 13.19 24.19
C PRO A 557 10.93 13.23 25.65
N GLN A 558 12.22 13.03 25.89
CA GLN A 558 12.87 13.07 27.20
C GLN A 558 13.99 14.09 27.25
N THR A 559 14.57 14.43 26.09
CA THR A 559 15.67 15.40 25.97
C THR A 559 15.13 16.82 25.87
N GLY A 560 15.72 17.75 26.60
CA GLY A 560 15.34 19.16 26.55
C GLY A 560 15.83 19.86 25.28
N GLU A 561 15.18 20.98 24.91
CA GLU A 561 15.45 21.71 23.67
C GLU A 561 16.92 22.14 23.51
N LYS A 562 17.56 22.62 24.57
CA LYS A 562 18.98 23.05 24.52
C LYS A 562 19.93 21.93 24.13
N GLU A 563 19.75 20.75 24.71
CA GLU A 563 20.56 19.58 24.41
C GLU A 563 20.31 19.09 22.98
N ARG A 564 19.02 18.99 22.59
CA ARG A 564 18.62 18.69 21.22
C ARG A 564 19.29 19.60 20.20
N ASP A 565 19.26 20.91 20.42
CA ASP A 565 19.82 21.89 19.48
C ASP A 565 21.34 21.78 19.35
N ILE A 566 22.05 21.39 20.43
CA ILE A 566 23.48 21.10 20.37
C ILE A 566 23.74 19.89 19.47
N LEU A 567 22.96 18.83 19.63
CA LEU A 567 23.07 17.61 18.83
C LEU A 567 22.82 17.90 17.34
N ILE A 568 21.76 18.65 17.03
CA ILE A 568 21.39 19.02 15.66
C ILE A 568 22.48 19.86 14.99
N ARG A 569 23.00 20.90 15.67
CA ARG A 569 24.13 21.71 15.13
C ARG A 569 25.38 20.89 14.89
N GLY A 570 25.65 19.87 15.73
CA GLY A 570 26.74 18.92 15.50
C GLY A 570 26.58 18.13 14.22
N TRP A 571 25.37 17.58 14.01
CA TRP A 571 25.01 16.86 12.80
C TRP A 571 25.09 17.72 11.54
N GLU A 572 24.51 18.92 11.55
CA GLU A 572 24.52 19.86 10.43
C GLU A 572 25.96 20.18 9.97
N ARG A 573 26.89 20.39 10.93
CA ARG A 573 28.32 20.57 10.60
C ARG A 573 28.92 19.34 9.94
N ALA A 574 28.60 18.14 10.41
CA ALA A 574 29.09 16.90 9.83
C ALA A 574 28.61 16.71 8.40
N VAL A 575 27.31 16.96 8.13
CA VAL A 575 26.73 16.90 6.78
C VAL A 575 27.37 17.92 5.84
N HIS A 576 27.55 19.17 6.31
CA HIS A 576 28.25 20.21 5.55
C HIS A 576 29.68 19.77 5.18
N THR A 577 30.39 19.13 6.10
CA THR A 577 31.75 18.59 5.85
C THR A 577 31.72 17.49 4.79
N ALA A 578 30.72 16.58 4.82
CA ALA A 578 30.55 15.52 3.83
C ALA A 578 30.29 16.09 2.42
N GLN A 579 29.52 17.16 2.31
CA GLN A 579 29.25 17.85 1.05
C GLN A 579 30.48 18.60 0.52
N ALA A 580 31.20 19.33 1.39
CA ALA A 580 32.38 20.10 1.01
C ALA A 580 33.57 19.22 0.58
N TYR A 581 33.64 17.98 1.06
CA TYR A 581 34.71 17.05 0.67
C TYR A 581 34.66 16.75 -0.84
N THR A 582 33.47 16.60 -1.41
CA THR A 582 33.25 16.26 -2.81
C THR A 582 33.37 17.45 -3.77
N GLU A 583 33.14 18.68 -3.31
CA GLU A 583 33.34 19.89 -4.14
C GLU A 583 34.81 20.17 -4.46
N LYS A 584 35.75 19.66 -3.63
CA LYS A 584 37.20 19.83 -3.86
C LYS A 584 37.76 18.82 -4.86
N GLU A 585 37.24 17.58 -4.92
CA GLU A 585 37.72 16.58 -5.88
C GLU A 585 37.41 16.99 -7.33
N ASN A 586 36.23 17.58 -7.59
CA ASN A 586 35.86 18.09 -8.94
C ASN A 586 36.69 19.30 -9.42
N LYS A 587 37.59 19.85 -8.59
CA LYS A 587 38.49 20.93 -9.02
C LYS A 587 39.89 20.44 -9.41
N TYR A 588 40.17 19.15 -9.23
CA TYR A 588 41.47 18.54 -9.53
C TYR A 588 41.38 17.50 -10.67
N GLU A 589 40.18 17.23 -11.22
CA GLU A 589 39.95 16.57 -12.51
C GLU A 589 39.70 17.63 -13.62
#